data_b6c7036cfac656330c5bcf4c6eba8b91
#
_entry.id   b6c7036cfac656330c5bcf4c6eba8b91
#
_cell.length_a   1.000
_cell.length_b   1.000
_cell.length_c   1.000
_cell.angle_alpha   90.00
_cell.angle_beta   90.00
_cell.angle_gamma   90.00
#
_symmetry.space_group_name_H-M   'P 1'
#
loop_
_entity.id
_entity.type
_entity.pdbx_description
1 polymer ?
#
loop_
_entity_poly.entity_id
_entity_poly.type
_entity_poly.pdbx_seq_one_letter_code
_entity_poly.pdbx_strand_id
1 'polypeptide(L)'
;MEKLRDYIAFDLEFNQHDGVTHLIQVSAVRFQDGKESAAFDSYVHTTVPLKSFINGLTGITAETLKDAPKVEQVLKKFQAFVGNSPIVGYNASKSDLPILLEHGLDYRDQYKVDLYGEAFERRSSDLHGIANLKLQTVANFLGFKGQSHNSLEDARMTARVYEAFLESDEGKLLLEEQSNLSMNPFGGLDLSQFLD
;
A
#
# COMPACT_ATOMS: atom_id res chain seq x y z
N MET A 1 -2.16 13.83 3.39
CA MET A 1 -1.90 12.88 2.27
C MET A 1 -2.85 13.16 1.11
N GLU A 2 -2.41 13.03 -0.15
CA GLU A 2 -3.30 13.23 -1.31
C GLU A 2 -4.32 12.09 -1.44
N LYS A 3 -5.58 12.43 -1.70
CA LYS A 3 -6.67 11.47 -1.91
C LYS A 3 -6.71 11.01 -3.36
N LEU A 4 -6.23 9.81 -3.61
CA LEU A 4 -6.35 9.15 -4.91
C LEU A 4 -7.67 8.38 -4.97
N ARG A 5 -8.45 8.57 -6.02
CA ARG A 5 -9.66 7.79 -6.29
C ARG A 5 -9.36 6.57 -7.14
N ASP A 6 -8.38 6.73 -8.04
CA ASP A 6 -7.91 5.69 -8.96
C ASP A 6 -6.44 5.41 -8.67
N TYR A 7 -6.12 4.20 -8.24
CA TYR A 7 -4.78 3.77 -7.89
C TYR A 7 -4.63 2.25 -7.94
N ILE A 8 -3.38 1.79 -7.85
CA ILE A 8 -3.03 0.38 -7.70
C ILE A 8 -2.34 0.19 -6.35
N ALA A 9 -2.91 -0.62 -5.48
CA ALA A 9 -2.20 -1.14 -4.31
C ALA A 9 -1.49 -2.44 -4.70
N PHE A 10 -0.25 -2.65 -4.26
CA PHE A 10 0.53 -3.82 -4.64
C PHE A 10 1.45 -4.29 -3.50
N ASP A 11 1.85 -5.55 -3.60
CA ASP A 11 2.78 -6.20 -2.69
C ASP A 11 3.47 -7.37 -3.39
N LEU A 12 4.67 -7.74 -2.96
CA LEU A 12 5.48 -8.81 -3.52
C LEU A 12 5.92 -9.79 -2.44
N GLU A 13 5.90 -11.10 -2.78
CA GLU A 13 6.64 -12.09 -2.01
C GLU A 13 7.91 -12.50 -2.74
N PHE A 14 8.99 -12.67 -2.01
CA PHE A 14 10.28 -13.02 -2.57
C PHE A 14 11.08 -13.96 -1.66
N ASN A 15 11.97 -14.71 -2.27
CA ASN A 15 12.92 -15.60 -1.62
C ASN A 15 14.35 -15.15 -1.94
N GLN A 16 15.20 -15.03 -0.93
CA GLN A 16 16.60 -14.70 -1.11
C GLN A 16 17.45 -15.97 -1.06
N HIS A 17 18.23 -16.23 -2.10
CA HIS A 17 19.15 -17.35 -2.18
C HIS A 17 20.47 -16.89 -2.80
N ASP A 18 21.59 -17.23 -2.15
CA ASP A 18 22.94 -16.86 -2.58
C ASP A 18 23.13 -15.38 -2.96
N GLY A 19 22.49 -14.49 -2.19
CA GLY A 19 22.56 -13.06 -2.40
C GLY A 19 21.67 -12.52 -3.52
N VAL A 20 20.90 -13.39 -4.20
CA VAL A 20 19.96 -13.02 -5.26
C VAL A 20 18.55 -13.05 -4.73
N THR A 21 17.75 -12.05 -5.11
CA THR A 21 16.32 -11.99 -4.80
C THR A 21 15.50 -12.63 -5.93
N HIS A 22 14.69 -13.62 -5.58
CA HIS A 22 13.81 -14.33 -6.50
C HIS A 22 12.37 -14.01 -6.14
N LEU A 23 11.62 -13.38 -7.04
CA LEU A 23 10.19 -13.20 -6.88
C LEU A 23 9.47 -14.54 -6.86
N ILE A 24 8.52 -14.71 -5.95
CA ILE A 24 7.71 -15.93 -5.80
C ILE A 24 6.21 -15.67 -5.88
N GLN A 25 5.76 -14.44 -5.60
CA GLN A 25 4.38 -13.99 -5.85
C GLN A 25 4.39 -12.48 -6.14
N VAL A 26 3.55 -12.05 -7.06
CA VAL A 26 3.34 -10.65 -7.44
C VAL A 26 1.86 -10.39 -7.45
N SER A 27 1.40 -9.43 -6.64
CA SER A 27 -0.03 -9.13 -6.51
C SER A 27 -0.30 -7.63 -6.56
N ALA A 28 -1.43 -7.28 -7.11
CA ALA A 28 -1.92 -5.90 -7.14
C ALA A 28 -3.44 -5.86 -7.16
N VAL A 29 -3.99 -4.81 -6.60
CA VAL A 29 -5.43 -4.54 -6.59
C VAL A 29 -5.67 -3.16 -7.18
N ARG A 30 -6.56 -3.08 -8.15
CA ARG A 30 -6.96 -1.81 -8.78
C ARG A 30 -8.16 -1.23 -8.06
N PHE A 31 -8.03 0.02 -7.69
CA PHE A 31 -9.13 0.83 -7.20
C PHE A 31 -9.54 1.84 -8.28
N GLN A 32 -10.85 1.99 -8.47
CA GLN A 32 -11.47 2.99 -9.32
C GLN A 32 -12.63 3.62 -8.55
N ASP A 33 -12.67 4.95 -8.52
CA ASP A 33 -13.61 5.69 -7.68
C ASP A 33 -13.62 5.24 -6.20
N GLY A 34 -12.45 4.86 -5.66
CA GLY A 34 -12.27 4.38 -4.28
C GLY A 34 -12.83 2.98 -4.02
N LYS A 35 -13.11 2.18 -5.08
CA LYS A 35 -13.61 0.80 -4.95
C LYS A 35 -12.69 -0.17 -5.69
N GLU A 36 -12.49 -1.36 -5.10
CA GLU A 36 -11.80 -2.45 -5.77
C GLU A 36 -12.55 -2.83 -7.06
N SER A 37 -11.87 -2.73 -8.20
CA SER A 37 -12.44 -3.01 -9.53
C SER A 37 -11.82 -4.21 -10.22
N ALA A 38 -10.57 -4.55 -9.91
CA ALA A 38 -9.85 -5.69 -10.44
C ALA A 38 -8.69 -6.10 -9.53
N ALA A 39 -8.28 -7.35 -9.62
CA ALA A 39 -7.09 -7.85 -8.95
C ALA A 39 -6.18 -8.58 -9.94
N PHE A 40 -4.90 -8.49 -9.72
CA PHE A 40 -3.84 -9.26 -10.35
C PHE A 40 -3.14 -10.07 -9.25
N ASP A 41 -3.02 -11.37 -9.46
CA ASP A 41 -2.31 -12.25 -8.54
C ASP A 41 -1.64 -13.35 -9.34
N SER A 42 -0.33 -13.55 -9.14
CA SER A 42 0.42 -14.57 -9.83
C SER A 42 1.60 -15.06 -9.01
N TYR A 43 1.69 -16.36 -8.82
CA TYR A 43 2.94 -16.98 -8.44
C TYR A 43 3.96 -16.86 -9.55
N VAL A 44 5.24 -16.96 -9.19
CA VAL A 44 6.37 -16.89 -10.11
C VAL A 44 7.17 -18.19 -10.04
N HIS A 45 7.40 -18.81 -11.19
CA HIS A 45 8.18 -20.02 -11.28
C HIS A 45 9.61 -19.81 -10.78
N THR A 46 10.06 -20.68 -9.89
CA THR A 46 11.46 -20.80 -9.50
C THR A 46 11.81 -22.26 -9.17
N THR A 47 13.03 -22.63 -9.50
CA THR A 47 13.63 -23.92 -9.09
C THR A 47 14.57 -23.75 -7.90
N VAL A 48 14.76 -22.52 -7.45
CA VAL A 48 15.64 -22.20 -6.32
C VAL A 48 15.01 -22.69 -5.02
N PRO A 49 15.76 -23.38 -4.15
CA PRO A 49 15.24 -23.83 -2.87
C PRO A 49 14.70 -22.66 -2.03
N LEU A 50 13.47 -22.79 -1.55
CA LEU A 50 12.88 -21.80 -0.65
C LEU A 50 13.54 -21.89 0.73
N LYS A 51 13.79 -20.73 1.34
CA LYS A 51 14.20 -20.70 2.75
C LYS A 51 13.12 -21.32 3.62
N SER A 52 13.52 -22.05 4.66
CA SER A 52 12.61 -22.84 5.51
C SER A 52 11.45 -22.05 6.12
N PHE A 53 11.65 -20.77 6.40
CA PHE A 53 10.60 -19.92 6.98
C PHE A 53 9.56 -19.43 5.95
N ILE A 54 9.88 -19.43 4.62
CA ILE A 54 8.99 -18.89 3.58
C ILE A 54 7.64 -19.64 3.59
N ASN A 55 7.67 -20.97 3.58
CA ASN A 55 6.44 -21.76 3.62
C ASN A 55 5.60 -21.48 4.87
N GLY A 56 6.24 -21.40 6.05
CA GLY A 56 5.54 -21.10 7.31
C GLY A 56 4.96 -19.68 7.34
N LEU A 57 5.59 -18.75 6.64
CA LEU A 57 5.18 -17.35 6.60
C LEU A 57 4.07 -17.12 5.56
N THR A 58 4.27 -17.57 4.34
CA THR A 58 3.44 -17.28 3.16
C THR A 58 2.50 -18.41 2.75
N GLY A 59 2.75 -19.63 3.22
CA GLY A 59 2.11 -20.85 2.72
C GLY A 59 2.62 -21.33 1.36
N ILE A 60 3.53 -20.56 0.72
CA ILE A 60 4.05 -20.89 -0.61
C ILE A 60 5.04 -22.08 -0.52
N THR A 61 4.86 -23.06 -1.38
CA THR A 61 5.71 -24.26 -1.46
C THR A 61 6.42 -24.35 -2.80
N ALA A 62 7.46 -25.18 -2.89
CA ALA A 62 8.11 -25.48 -4.16
C ALA A 62 7.13 -26.10 -5.18
N GLU A 63 6.17 -26.88 -4.72
CA GLU A 63 5.14 -27.47 -5.58
C GLU A 63 4.20 -26.39 -6.16
N THR A 64 3.83 -25.37 -5.36
CA THR A 64 3.06 -24.20 -5.82
C THR A 64 3.78 -23.47 -6.95
N LEU A 65 5.11 -23.34 -6.87
CA LEU A 65 5.89 -22.55 -7.82
C LEU A 65 6.33 -23.33 -9.05
N LYS A 66 6.27 -24.66 -9.02
CA LYS A 66 6.77 -25.55 -10.08
C LYS A 66 6.15 -25.28 -11.45
N ASP A 67 4.83 -25.12 -11.48
CA ASP A 67 4.06 -24.92 -12.70
C ASP A 67 3.62 -23.45 -12.89
N ALA A 68 4.14 -22.54 -12.05
CA ALA A 68 3.87 -21.11 -12.16
C ALA A 68 4.51 -20.49 -13.42
N PRO A 69 3.99 -19.38 -13.93
CA PRO A 69 4.61 -18.67 -15.06
C PRO A 69 6.00 -18.14 -14.72
N LYS A 70 6.86 -18.01 -15.74
CA LYS A 70 8.19 -17.41 -15.58
C LYS A 70 8.09 -15.93 -15.23
N VAL A 71 9.10 -15.42 -14.53
CA VAL A 71 9.14 -14.04 -14.02
C VAL A 71 8.89 -13.00 -15.10
N GLU A 72 9.45 -13.16 -16.30
CA GLU A 72 9.27 -12.20 -17.39
C GLU A 72 7.80 -12.11 -17.86
N GLN A 73 7.09 -13.26 -17.86
CA GLN A 73 5.68 -13.32 -18.25
C GLN A 73 4.79 -12.65 -17.18
N VAL A 74 5.09 -12.91 -15.90
CA VAL A 74 4.35 -12.32 -14.76
C VAL A 74 4.56 -10.83 -14.75
N LEU A 75 5.81 -10.36 -14.83
CA LEU A 75 6.11 -8.93 -14.78
C LEU A 75 5.57 -8.15 -15.98
N LYS A 76 5.56 -8.74 -17.17
CA LYS A 76 4.90 -8.14 -18.35
C LYS A 76 3.40 -7.93 -18.12
N LYS A 77 2.71 -8.90 -17.53
CA LYS A 77 1.27 -8.79 -17.20
C LYS A 77 1.04 -7.80 -16.07
N PHE A 78 1.88 -7.83 -15.04
CA PHE A 78 1.84 -6.88 -13.94
C PHE A 78 2.02 -5.44 -14.43
N GLN A 79 3.02 -5.19 -15.28
CA GLN A 79 3.23 -3.87 -15.88
C GLN A 79 2.02 -3.40 -16.69
N ALA A 80 1.41 -4.29 -17.48
CA ALA A 80 0.20 -3.96 -18.21
C ALA A 80 -1.00 -3.69 -17.28
N PHE A 81 -1.07 -4.41 -16.15
CA PHE A 81 -2.09 -4.19 -15.13
C PHE A 81 -1.90 -2.85 -14.42
N VAL A 82 -0.68 -2.50 -14.02
CA VAL A 82 -0.38 -1.22 -13.35
C VAL A 82 -0.55 -0.03 -14.30
N GLY A 83 -0.04 -0.14 -15.52
CA GLY A 83 -0.07 0.96 -16.50
C GLY A 83 0.59 2.23 -15.95
N ASN A 84 -0.09 3.36 -16.13
CA ASN A 84 0.34 4.67 -15.63
C ASN A 84 -0.42 5.10 -14.36
N SER A 85 -1.14 4.20 -13.71
CA SER A 85 -1.91 4.53 -12.51
C SER A 85 -0.98 4.88 -11.34
N PRO A 86 -1.36 5.81 -10.46
CA PRO A 86 -0.68 5.97 -9.18
C PRO A 86 -0.56 4.63 -8.44
N ILE A 87 0.54 4.44 -7.73
CA ILE A 87 0.78 3.22 -6.96
C ILE A 87 0.83 3.49 -5.46
N VAL A 88 0.29 2.59 -4.68
CA VAL A 88 0.28 2.61 -3.22
C VAL A 88 0.93 1.33 -2.73
N GLY A 89 1.94 1.47 -1.88
CA GLY A 89 2.65 0.34 -1.31
C GLY A 89 2.95 0.55 0.17
N TYR A 90 3.35 -0.51 0.84
CA TYR A 90 3.78 -0.45 2.23
C TYR A 90 5.28 -0.75 2.35
N ASN A 91 6.08 0.26 2.70
CA ASN A 91 7.55 0.20 2.67
C ASN A 91 8.13 -0.18 1.28
N ALA A 92 7.32 0.00 0.24
CA ALA A 92 7.63 -0.42 -1.12
C ALA A 92 8.85 0.28 -1.71
N SER A 93 9.12 1.50 -1.29
CA SER A 93 10.30 2.27 -1.72
C SER A 93 11.63 1.62 -1.29
N LYS A 94 11.62 0.82 -0.23
CA LYS A 94 12.81 0.12 0.29
C LYS A 94 12.82 -1.38 0.01
N SER A 95 11.67 -1.98 -0.32
CA SER A 95 11.54 -3.42 -0.58
C SER A 95 11.17 -3.71 -2.03
N ASP A 96 9.95 -3.44 -2.41
CA ASP A 96 9.34 -3.94 -3.64
C ASP A 96 9.84 -3.22 -4.90
N LEU A 97 9.92 -1.89 -4.86
CA LEU A 97 10.32 -1.10 -6.02
C LEU A 97 11.79 -1.34 -6.44
N PRO A 98 12.77 -1.49 -5.53
CA PRO A 98 14.10 -1.95 -5.89
C PRO A 98 14.12 -3.32 -6.56
N ILE A 99 13.33 -4.28 -6.07
CA ILE A 99 13.23 -5.62 -6.67
C ILE A 99 12.64 -5.54 -8.08
N LEU A 100 11.56 -4.76 -8.28
CA LEU A 100 10.98 -4.55 -9.60
C LEU A 100 11.98 -3.90 -10.56
N LEU A 101 12.77 -2.94 -10.08
CA LEU A 101 13.80 -2.28 -10.87
C LEU A 101 14.93 -3.26 -11.29
N GLU A 102 15.37 -4.15 -10.39
CA GLU A 102 16.34 -5.22 -10.71
C GLU A 102 15.82 -6.14 -11.82
N HIS A 103 14.51 -6.31 -11.93
CA HIS A 103 13.84 -7.06 -12.98
C HIS A 103 13.43 -6.22 -14.21
N GLY A 104 13.88 -4.97 -14.30
CA GLY A 104 13.66 -4.09 -15.46
C GLY A 104 12.34 -3.31 -15.46
N LEU A 105 11.59 -3.32 -14.36
CA LEU A 105 10.40 -2.49 -14.18
C LEU A 105 10.73 -1.23 -13.38
N ASP A 106 10.75 -0.09 -14.04
CA ASP A 106 11.10 1.20 -13.43
C ASP A 106 9.84 2.03 -13.16
N TYR A 107 9.55 2.26 -11.88
CA TYR A 107 8.43 3.09 -11.41
C TYR A 107 8.89 4.38 -10.73
N ARG A 108 10.14 4.84 -10.99
CA ARG A 108 10.70 6.04 -10.32
C ARG A 108 9.91 7.31 -10.64
N ASP A 109 9.46 7.46 -11.87
CA ASP A 109 8.71 8.64 -12.34
C ASP A 109 7.19 8.52 -12.12
N GLN A 110 6.70 7.36 -11.68
CA GLN A 110 5.29 7.16 -11.38
C GLN A 110 4.92 7.75 -10.02
N TYR A 111 3.74 8.39 -9.94
CA TYR A 111 3.24 8.87 -8.66
C TYR A 111 3.04 7.70 -7.70
N LYS A 112 3.56 7.84 -6.50
CA LYS A 112 3.54 6.78 -5.51
C LYS A 112 3.31 7.30 -4.10
N VAL A 113 2.58 6.50 -3.32
CA VAL A 113 2.39 6.69 -1.87
C VAL A 113 3.02 5.50 -1.16
N ASP A 114 3.96 5.75 -0.25
CA ASP A 114 4.54 4.73 0.62
C ASP A 114 4.01 4.89 2.04
N LEU A 115 3.13 3.99 2.42
CA LEU A 115 2.41 4.08 3.70
C LEU A 115 3.28 3.86 4.93
N TYR A 116 4.48 3.29 4.79
CA TYR A 116 5.40 3.22 5.93
C TYR A 116 5.85 4.60 6.37
N GLY A 117 6.16 5.50 5.43
CA GLY A 117 6.47 6.90 5.72
C GLY A 117 5.30 7.61 6.39
N GLU A 118 4.11 7.45 5.83
CA GLU A 118 2.86 7.99 6.40
C GLU A 118 2.58 7.48 7.82
N ALA A 119 2.79 6.19 8.07
CA ALA A 119 2.64 5.60 9.39
C ALA A 119 3.71 6.13 10.38
N PHE A 120 4.93 6.36 9.90
CA PHE A 120 6.00 6.93 10.74
C PHE A 120 5.65 8.34 11.22
N GLU A 121 5.17 9.20 10.33
CA GLU A 121 4.72 10.57 10.69
C GLU A 121 3.54 10.56 11.69
N ARG A 122 2.68 9.56 11.63
CA ARG A 122 1.51 9.39 12.51
C ARG A 122 1.82 8.71 13.85
N ARG A 123 3.07 8.30 14.10
CA ARG A 123 3.44 7.54 15.31
C ARG A 123 3.21 8.31 16.61
N SER A 124 3.33 9.64 16.59
CA SER A 124 3.09 10.51 17.75
C SER A 124 1.64 10.99 17.88
N SER A 125 0.79 10.71 16.91
CA SER A 125 -0.61 11.12 16.84
C SER A 125 -1.54 9.91 16.72
N ASP A 126 -2.05 9.62 15.53
CA ASP A 126 -3.06 8.59 15.25
C ASP A 126 -2.63 7.18 15.62
N LEU A 127 -1.32 6.90 15.57
CA LEU A 127 -0.72 5.62 15.92
C LEU A 127 0.03 5.67 17.26
N HIS A 128 -0.33 6.60 18.15
CA HIS A 128 0.31 6.71 19.45
C HIS A 128 0.20 5.39 20.25
N GLY A 129 1.34 4.91 20.75
CA GLY A 129 1.41 3.66 21.52
C GLY A 129 1.53 2.40 20.65
N ILE A 130 1.60 2.51 19.33
CA ILE A 130 1.80 1.35 18.46
C ILE A 130 3.16 0.65 18.73
N ALA A 131 3.16 -0.67 18.76
CA ALA A 131 4.36 -1.45 19.09
C ALA A 131 5.46 -1.37 18.01
N ASN A 132 5.07 -1.41 16.74
CA ASN A 132 5.95 -1.27 15.58
C ASN A 132 5.13 -0.85 14.35
N LEU A 133 5.82 -0.51 13.25
CA LEU A 133 5.19 -0.05 12.01
C LEU A 133 5.18 -1.13 10.91
N LYS A 134 5.05 -2.41 11.25
CA LYS A 134 4.77 -3.44 10.24
C LYS A 134 3.32 -3.29 9.75
N LEU A 135 3.05 -3.58 8.48
CA LEU A 135 1.72 -3.49 7.89
C LEU A 135 0.64 -4.13 8.77
N GLN A 136 0.85 -5.38 9.18
CA GLN A 136 -0.11 -6.10 10.03
C GLN A 136 -0.33 -5.43 11.39
N THR A 137 0.72 -4.83 11.99
CA THR A 137 0.59 -4.14 13.28
C THR A 137 -0.21 -2.85 13.12
N VAL A 138 0.05 -2.09 12.07
CA VAL A 138 -0.70 -0.86 11.75
C VAL A 138 -2.16 -1.20 11.42
N ALA A 139 -2.40 -2.20 10.58
CA ALA A 139 -3.73 -2.65 10.22
C ALA A 139 -4.53 -3.09 11.46
N ASN A 140 -3.94 -3.90 12.34
CA ASN A 140 -4.59 -4.34 13.58
C ASN A 140 -4.88 -3.16 14.52
N PHE A 141 -3.98 -2.20 14.62
CA PHE A 141 -4.16 -0.99 15.43
C PHE A 141 -5.35 -0.16 14.92
N LEU A 142 -5.54 -0.09 13.60
CA LEU A 142 -6.68 0.55 12.95
C LEU A 142 -7.97 -0.31 12.96
N GLY A 143 -7.94 -1.50 13.60
CA GLY A 143 -9.11 -2.38 13.73
C GLY A 143 -9.31 -3.35 12.57
N PHE A 144 -8.40 -3.41 11.61
CA PHE A 144 -8.47 -4.37 10.51
C PHE A 144 -7.87 -5.71 10.91
N LYS A 145 -8.58 -6.80 10.61
CA LYS A 145 -8.09 -8.17 10.79
C LYS A 145 -7.91 -8.83 9.43
N GLY A 146 -6.80 -9.51 9.23
CA GLY A 146 -6.50 -10.25 8.01
C GLY A 146 -5.35 -11.24 8.23
N GLN A 147 -5.16 -12.14 7.28
CA GLN A 147 -3.97 -12.97 7.22
C GLN A 147 -2.85 -12.14 6.57
N SER A 148 -1.69 -12.10 7.19
CA SER A 148 -0.49 -11.51 6.63
C SER A 148 0.29 -12.55 5.81
N HIS A 149 1.19 -12.03 4.95
CA HIS A 149 2.08 -12.84 4.12
C HIS A 149 1.38 -13.66 3.03
N ASN A 150 0.32 -13.07 2.48
CA ASN A 150 -0.19 -13.38 1.15
C ASN A 150 -0.23 -12.05 0.40
N SER A 151 0.56 -11.89 -0.64
CA SER A 151 0.76 -10.58 -1.26
C SER A 151 -0.54 -9.93 -1.78
N LEU A 152 -1.53 -10.72 -2.20
CA LEU A 152 -2.83 -10.18 -2.61
C LEU A 152 -3.61 -9.59 -1.42
N GLU A 153 -3.63 -10.30 -0.29
CA GLU A 153 -4.28 -9.81 0.93
C GLU A 153 -3.50 -8.64 1.56
N ASP A 154 -2.16 -8.65 1.46
CA ASP A 154 -1.32 -7.56 1.94
C ASP A 154 -1.48 -6.31 1.04
N ALA A 155 -1.66 -6.46 -0.28
CA ALA A 155 -2.03 -5.36 -1.18
C ALA A 155 -3.42 -4.77 -0.82
N ARG A 156 -4.43 -5.62 -0.52
CA ARG A 156 -5.74 -5.18 -0.03
C ARG A 156 -5.65 -4.48 1.33
N MET A 157 -4.83 -5.02 2.22
CA MET A 157 -4.62 -4.44 3.54
C MET A 157 -3.91 -3.07 3.44
N THR A 158 -2.95 -2.94 2.54
CA THR A 158 -2.30 -1.67 2.19
C THR A 158 -3.33 -0.63 1.75
N ALA A 159 -4.27 -1.00 0.87
CA ALA A 159 -5.36 -0.11 0.47
C ALA A 159 -6.25 0.31 1.65
N ARG A 160 -6.62 -0.62 2.53
CA ARG A 160 -7.44 -0.29 3.72
C ARG A 160 -6.73 0.67 4.68
N VAL A 161 -5.42 0.49 4.88
CA VAL A 161 -4.61 1.41 5.69
C VAL A 161 -4.55 2.79 5.03
N TYR A 162 -4.41 2.85 3.70
CA TYR A 162 -4.45 4.09 2.94
C TYR A 162 -5.77 4.85 3.15
N GLU A 163 -6.90 4.19 2.96
CA GLU A 163 -8.23 4.78 3.15
C GLU A 163 -8.43 5.27 4.60
N ALA A 164 -8.02 4.49 5.61
CA ALA A 164 -8.14 4.89 7.01
C ALA A 164 -7.30 6.14 7.34
N PHE A 165 -6.12 6.27 6.75
CA PHE A 165 -5.30 7.47 6.94
C PHE A 165 -5.94 8.69 6.27
N LEU A 166 -6.57 8.53 5.10
CA LEU A 166 -7.33 9.60 4.45
C LEU A 166 -8.53 10.04 5.28
N GLU A 167 -9.31 9.10 5.80
CA GLU A 167 -10.45 9.40 6.66
C GLU A 167 -10.04 10.16 7.93
N SER A 168 -8.90 9.77 8.55
CA SER A 168 -8.36 10.49 9.70
C SER A 168 -7.95 11.93 9.34
N ASP A 169 -7.28 12.12 8.21
CA ASP A 169 -6.86 13.46 7.76
C ASP A 169 -8.08 14.35 7.44
N GLU A 170 -9.11 13.82 6.79
CA GLU A 170 -10.37 14.53 6.53
C GLU A 170 -11.09 14.91 7.83
N GLY A 171 -11.14 14.00 8.81
CA GLY A 171 -11.74 14.28 10.12
C GLY A 171 -11.04 15.40 10.86
N LYS A 172 -9.70 15.47 10.80
CA LYS A 172 -8.93 16.57 11.41
C LYS A 172 -9.22 17.92 10.75
N LEU A 173 -9.27 17.97 9.42
CA LEU A 173 -9.59 19.19 8.68
C LEU A 173 -10.97 19.74 9.07
N LEU A 174 -11.99 18.87 9.17
CA LEU A 174 -13.33 19.26 9.58
C LEU A 174 -13.36 19.82 11.01
N LEU A 175 -12.60 19.24 11.94
CA LEU A 175 -12.50 19.73 13.32
C LEU A 175 -11.79 21.09 13.40
N GLU A 176 -10.74 21.29 12.61
CA GLU A 176 -10.05 22.57 12.51
C GLU A 176 -10.97 23.68 11.94
N GLU A 177 -11.71 23.38 10.89
CA GLU A 177 -12.69 24.30 10.31
C GLU A 177 -13.78 24.69 11.33
N GLN A 178 -14.34 23.71 12.05
CA GLN A 178 -15.33 23.96 13.10
C GLN A 178 -14.76 24.81 14.25
N SER A 179 -13.52 24.55 14.66
CA SER A 179 -12.83 25.32 15.69
C SER A 179 -12.63 26.78 15.24
N ASN A 180 -12.18 26.99 14.00
CA ASN A 180 -12.00 28.32 13.44
C ASN A 180 -13.33 29.10 13.33
N LEU A 181 -14.42 28.44 12.93
CA LEU A 181 -15.77 29.02 12.91
C LEU A 181 -16.25 29.37 14.31
N SER A 182 -15.96 28.57 15.34
CA SER A 182 -16.33 28.84 16.73
C SER A 182 -15.53 29.98 17.34
N MET A 183 -14.27 30.16 16.95
CA MET A 183 -13.43 31.28 17.40
C MET A 183 -13.75 32.59 16.69
N ASN A 184 -14.25 32.54 15.47
CA ASN A 184 -14.62 33.70 14.68
C ASN A 184 -15.95 33.45 13.92
N PRO A 185 -17.09 33.39 14.63
CA PRO A 185 -18.39 33.04 14.04
C PRO A 185 -18.85 34.00 12.94
N PHE A 186 -18.23 35.17 12.84
CA PHE A 186 -18.55 36.21 11.85
C PHE A 186 -17.42 36.42 10.82
N GLY A 187 -16.36 35.61 10.82
CA GLY A 187 -15.15 35.80 10.02
C GLY A 187 -15.33 35.77 8.49
N GLY A 188 -16.50 35.41 8.01
CA GLY A 188 -16.87 35.45 6.58
C GLY A 188 -18.00 36.43 6.24
N LEU A 189 -18.52 37.19 7.23
CA LEU A 189 -19.58 38.18 7.00
C LEU A 189 -18.94 39.56 6.79
N ASP A 190 -19.11 40.09 5.61
CA ASP A 190 -18.82 41.51 5.35
C ASP A 190 -19.91 42.35 6.02
N LEU A 191 -19.61 42.84 7.24
CA LEU A 191 -20.50 43.69 8.04
C LEU A 191 -20.48 45.16 7.60
N SER A 192 -19.69 45.52 6.58
CA SER A 192 -19.63 46.91 6.09
C SER A 192 -20.96 47.39 5.53
N GLN A 193 -21.84 46.46 5.12
CA GLN A 193 -23.20 46.79 4.60
C GLN A 193 -24.23 47.12 5.70
N PHE A 194 -23.87 46.98 6.99
CA PHE A 194 -24.77 47.21 8.13
C PHE A 194 -24.33 48.39 9.03
N LEU A 195 -23.32 49.15 8.58
CA LEU A 195 -22.75 50.28 9.35
C LEU A 195 -23.09 51.66 8.72
N ASP A 196 -24.25 51.79 8.10
CA ASP A 196 -24.81 53.10 7.69
C ASP A 196 -25.64 53.73 8.81
#